data_289994d6b71beae72d0829c1cc238f00
#
_entry.id   289994d6b71beae72d0829c1cc238f00
#
_cell.length_a   1.000
_cell.length_b   1.000
_cell.length_c   1.000
_cell.angle_alpha   90.00
_cell.angle_beta   90.00
_cell.angle_gamma   90.00
#
_symmetry.space_group_name_H-M   'P 1'
#
loop_
_entity.id
_entity.type
_entity.pdbx_description
1 polymer ?
#
loop_
_entity_poly.entity_id
_entity_poly.type
_entity_poly.pdbx_seq_one_letter_code
_entity_poly.pdbx_strand_id
1 'polypeptide(L)'
;VYKRQGVMNLEDMIKISKDKVRESMPEPSAEYDAAYIEKLVGQIAVGAMKFQDLKNNIASGYVFEIDDFAKFEGKTGPYIQYAIARINSILRKAGEIKPGKIVITNPEERDLALKLMQLNNIVLRTHEAKEPSIISDYAYTLAQAFSSFYNTSPIMSAATPEQAASRLQIAKIVRDVLTLLLNLLGIEAPEVMLKKAE
;
A
#
# COMPACT_ATOMS: atom_id res chain seq x y z
N VAL A 1 -34.77 17.84 -18.17
CA VAL A 1 -34.12 16.51 -18.09
C VAL A 1 -32.67 16.69 -18.49
N TYR A 2 -31.78 16.80 -17.49
CA TYR A 2 -30.34 16.75 -17.78
C TYR A 2 -30.03 15.34 -18.30
N LYS A 3 -29.75 15.22 -19.58
CA LYS A 3 -29.20 14.01 -20.17
C LYS A 3 -27.86 13.73 -19.47
N ARG A 4 -27.82 12.68 -18.67
CA ARG A 4 -26.60 12.14 -18.07
C ARG A 4 -25.72 11.49 -19.16
N GLN A 5 -25.28 12.27 -20.14
CA GLN A 5 -24.28 11.83 -21.10
C GLN A 5 -22.92 11.92 -20.41
N GLY A 6 -22.25 10.79 -20.28
CA GLY A 6 -20.91 10.70 -19.70
C GLY A 6 -20.83 10.19 -18.26
N VAL A 7 -21.92 9.76 -17.63
CA VAL A 7 -21.85 9.10 -16.32
C VAL A 7 -21.59 7.61 -16.56
N MET A 8 -20.40 7.18 -16.22
CA MET A 8 -20.03 5.76 -16.21
C MET A 8 -20.70 5.06 -15.02
N ASN A 9 -21.30 3.89 -15.25
CA ASN A 9 -21.81 3.08 -14.15
C ASN A 9 -20.67 2.36 -13.40
N LEU A 10 -20.95 1.89 -12.18
CA LEU A 10 -19.94 1.26 -11.34
C LEU A 10 -19.36 -0.03 -11.95
N GLU A 11 -20.17 -0.82 -12.65
CA GLU A 11 -19.75 -2.06 -13.28
C GLU A 11 -18.73 -1.80 -14.39
N ASP A 12 -18.98 -0.79 -15.23
CA ASP A 12 -18.04 -0.36 -16.27
C ASP A 12 -16.76 0.18 -15.69
N MET A 13 -16.83 0.96 -14.59
CA MET A 13 -15.64 1.44 -13.88
C MET A 13 -14.80 0.29 -13.35
N ILE A 14 -15.40 -0.72 -12.72
CA ILE A 14 -14.69 -1.90 -12.21
C ILE A 14 -14.02 -2.65 -13.37
N LYS A 15 -14.73 -2.84 -14.49
CA LYS A 15 -14.20 -3.53 -15.67
C LYS A 15 -13.00 -2.81 -16.24
N ILE A 16 -13.10 -1.52 -16.51
CA ILE A 16 -12.00 -0.71 -17.04
C ILE A 16 -10.81 -0.71 -16.06
N SER A 17 -11.09 -0.62 -14.76
CA SER A 17 -10.05 -0.67 -13.73
C SER A 17 -9.29 -1.99 -13.75
N LYS A 18 -10.00 -3.11 -13.87
CA LYS A 18 -9.39 -4.43 -13.99
C LYS A 18 -8.54 -4.56 -15.25
N ASP A 19 -9.03 -4.05 -16.38
CA ASP A 19 -8.29 -4.11 -17.65
C ASP A 19 -6.99 -3.30 -17.56
N LYS A 20 -7.02 -2.08 -16.98
CA LYS A 20 -5.81 -1.28 -16.74
C LYS A 20 -4.82 -1.95 -15.77
N VAL A 21 -5.31 -2.59 -14.72
CA VAL A 21 -4.44 -3.35 -13.82
C VAL A 21 -3.77 -4.50 -14.56
N ARG A 22 -4.50 -5.25 -15.41
CA ARG A 22 -3.92 -6.33 -16.25
C ARG A 22 -2.85 -5.82 -17.18
N GLU A 23 -3.06 -4.68 -17.85
CA GLU A 23 -2.07 -4.05 -18.74
C GLU A 23 -0.76 -3.68 -18.02
N SER A 24 -0.84 -3.31 -16.75
CA SER A 24 0.30 -2.94 -15.92
C SER A 24 1.01 -4.12 -15.25
N MET A 25 0.42 -5.32 -15.27
CA MET A 25 1.01 -6.54 -14.71
C MET A 25 1.93 -7.23 -15.75
N PRO A 26 2.99 -7.95 -15.30
CA PRO A 26 3.76 -8.82 -16.16
C PRO A 26 2.90 -10.00 -16.67
N GLU A 27 3.36 -10.67 -17.70
CA GLU A 27 2.80 -11.96 -18.12
C GLU A 27 2.77 -12.91 -16.90
N PRO A 28 1.64 -13.61 -16.66
CA PRO A 28 1.54 -14.55 -15.56
C PRO A 28 2.61 -15.64 -15.68
N SER A 29 3.38 -15.86 -14.62
CA SER A 29 4.28 -17.00 -14.57
C SER A 29 3.47 -18.28 -14.30
N ALA A 30 4.04 -19.45 -14.64
CA ALA A 30 3.44 -20.75 -14.35
C ALA A 30 3.17 -21.03 -12.85
N GLU A 31 3.69 -20.15 -11.97
CA GLU A 31 3.52 -20.24 -10.52
C GLU A 31 2.11 -19.85 -10.07
N TYR A 32 1.40 -19.03 -10.86
CA TYR A 32 0.09 -18.49 -10.49
C TYR A 32 -0.98 -18.92 -11.49
N ASP A 33 -2.02 -19.58 -11.00
CA ASP A 33 -3.16 -19.98 -11.83
C ASP A 33 -4.05 -18.77 -12.21
N ALA A 34 -4.91 -18.99 -13.21
CA ALA A 34 -5.79 -17.93 -13.71
C ALA A 34 -6.76 -17.40 -12.63
N ALA A 35 -7.21 -18.25 -11.71
CA ALA A 35 -8.12 -17.86 -10.63
C ALA A 35 -7.42 -16.93 -9.62
N TYR A 36 -6.16 -17.22 -9.29
CA TYR A 36 -5.34 -16.35 -8.45
C TYR A 36 -5.12 -14.99 -9.10
N ILE A 37 -4.76 -14.96 -10.38
CA ILE A 37 -4.54 -13.71 -11.14
C ILE A 37 -5.83 -12.88 -11.18
N GLU A 38 -7.00 -13.49 -11.45
CA GLU A 38 -8.28 -12.76 -11.48
C GLU A 38 -8.62 -12.17 -10.11
N LYS A 39 -8.38 -12.91 -9.03
CA LYS A 39 -8.55 -12.41 -7.66
C LYS A 39 -7.62 -11.24 -7.39
N LEU A 40 -6.33 -11.36 -7.74
CA LEU A 40 -5.33 -10.30 -7.55
C LEU A 40 -5.69 -9.03 -8.31
N VAL A 41 -6.08 -9.15 -9.57
CA VAL A 41 -6.55 -8.03 -10.40
C VAL A 41 -7.76 -7.36 -9.74
N GLY A 42 -8.72 -8.15 -9.24
CA GLY A 42 -9.89 -7.64 -8.52
C GLY A 42 -9.52 -6.86 -7.27
N GLN A 43 -8.63 -7.39 -6.44
CA GLN A 43 -8.16 -6.74 -5.21
C GLN A 43 -7.44 -5.41 -5.50
N ILE A 44 -6.59 -5.37 -6.52
CA ILE A 44 -5.87 -4.16 -6.90
C ILE A 44 -6.82 -3.12 -7.49
N ALA A 45 -7.70 -3.51 -8.42
CA ALA A 45 -8.63 -2.59 -9.09
C ALA A 45 -9.62 -1.95 -8.10
N VAL A 46 -10.26 -2.78 -7.24
CA VAL A 46 -11.18 -2.27 -6.22
C VAL A 46 -10.45 -1.43 -5.18
N GLY A 47 -9.23 -1.83 -4.78
CA GLY A 47 -8.40 -1.06 -3.87
C GLY A 47 -8.02 0.30 -4.44
N ALA A 48 -7.67 0.37 -5.73
CA ALA A 48 -7.37 1.61 -6.44
C ALA A 48 -8.55 2.57 -6.45
N MET A 49 -9.76 2.06 -6.80
CA MET A 49 -10.99 2.86 -6.83
C MET A 49 -11.37 3.40 -5.45
N LYS A 50 -11.41 2.54 -4.43
CA LYS A 50 -11.73 2.95 -3.05
C LYS A 50 -10.75 3.99 -2.53
N PHE A 51 -9.46 3.79 -2.76
CA PHE A 51 -8.44 4.72 -2.31
C PHE A 51 -8.54 6.07 -3.02
N GLN A 52 -8.83 6.07 -4.34
CA GLN A 52 -9.00 7.30 -5.12
C GLN A 52 -10.15 8.15 -4.57
N ASP A 53 -11.24 7.53 -4.15
CA ASP A 53 -12.38 8.23 -3.54
C ASP A 53 -12.02 8.71 -2.11
N LEU A 54 -11.56 7.79 -1.26
CA LEU A 54 -11.35 8.03 0.17
C LEU A 54 -10.12 8.92 0.49
N LYS A 55 -9.21 9.15 -0.46
CA LYS A 55 -8.06 10.06 -0.26
C LYS A 55 -8.43 11.54 -0.34
N ASN A 56 -9.64 11.85 -0.81
CA ASN A 56 -10.13 13.20 -0.97
C ASN A 56 -11.00 13.61 0.24
N ASN A 57 -11.01 14.90 0.53
CA ASN A 57 -11.91 15.42 1.56
C ASN A 57 -13.37 15.25 1.10
N ILE A 58 -14.25 14.80 2.02
CA ILE A 58 -15.67 14.52 1.72
C ILE A 58 -16.41 15.74 1.15
N ALA A 59 -16.06 16.95 1.62
CA ALA A 59 -16.70 18.18 1.18
C ALA A 59 -16.16 18.74 -0.15
N SER A 60 -15.07 18.18 -0.67
CA SER A 60 -14.41 18.64 -1.88
C SER A 60 -14.84 17.81 -3.09
N GLY A 61 -15.26 18.48 -4.17
CA GLY A 61 -15.37 17.81 -5.47
C GLY A 61 -13.99 17.45 -6.02
N TYR A 62 -13.88 16.32 -6.71
CA TYR A 62 -12.67 15.94 -7.41
C TYR A 62 -12.98 15.36 -8.80
N VAL A 63 -12.01 15.41 -9.69
CA VAL A 63 -12.09 14.78 -11.01
C VAL A 63 -11.58 13.35 -10.87
N PHE A 64 -12.39 12.39 -11.27
CA PHE A 64 -12.03 10.98 -11.28
C PHE A 64 -11.32 10.64 -12.59
N GLU A 65 -9.99 10.61 -12.57
CA GLU A 65 -9.17 10.27 -13.74
C GLU A 65 -8.78 8.79 -13.72
N ILE A 66 -9.36 8.03 -14.64
CA ILE A 66 -9.19 6.57 -14.73
C ILE A 66 -7.73 6.18 -14.97
N ASP A 67 -6.96 7.01 -15.68
CA ASP A 67 -5.56 6.72 -16.01
C ASP A 67 -4.60 6.84 -14.81
N ASP A 68 -5.00 7.56 -13.77
CA ASP A 68 -4.11 7.85 -12.64
C ASP A 68 -4.28 6.93 -11.44
N PHE A 69 -5.49 6.43 -11.18
CA PHE A 69 -5.74 5.68 -9.95
C PHE A 69 -5.14 4.25 -9.93
N ALA A 70 -4.95 3.63 -11.11
CA ALA A 70 -4.37 2.29 -11.23
C ALA A 70 -2.83 2.29 -11.29
N LYS A 71 -2.19 3.46 -11.23
CA LYS A 71 -0.73 3.56 -11.22
C LYS A 71 -0.15 3.02 -9.90
N PHE A 72 0.99 2.34 -10.02
CA PHE A 72 1.78 1.85 -8.88
C PHE A 72 2.70 2.94 -8.28
N GLU A 73 2.52 4.19 -8.71
CA GLU A 73 3.29 5.36 -8.28
C GLU A 73 2.35 6.47 -7.79
N GLY A 74 2.91 7.39 -7.01
CA GLY A 74 2.15 8.50 -6.46
C GLY A 74 1.21 8.06 -5.32
N LYS A 75 0.26 8.92 -4.96
CA LYS A 75 -0.70 8.69 -3.86
C LYS A 75 -1.87 7.84 -4.36
N THR A 76 -1.64 6.53 -4.50
CA THR A 76 -2.60 5.55 -5.03
C THR A 76 -2.74 4.34 -4.10
N GLY A 77 -3.88 3.64 -4.20
CA GLY A 77 -4.09 2.37 -3.47
C GLY A 77 -3.06 1.30 -3.86
N PRO A 78 -2.83 1.06 -5.16
CA PRO A 78 -1.83 0.11 -5.62
C PRO A 78 -0.41 0.37 -5.11
N TYR A 79 -0.01 1.64 -4.93
CA TYR A 79 1.28 1.97 -4.33
C TYR A 79 1.42 1.42 -2.90
N ILE A 80 0.39 1.57 -2.07
CA ILE A 80 0.40 1.09 -0.68
C ILE A 80 0.31 -0.44 -0.64
N GLN A 81 -0.56 -1.04 -1.47
CA GLN A 81 -0.66 -2.48 -1.62
C GLN A 81 0.68 -3.09 -2.04
N TYR A 82 1.37 -2.45 -3.00
CA TYR A 82 2.70 -2.88 -3.43
C TYR A 82 3.75 -2.77 -2.32
N ALA A 83 3.72 -1.71 -1.50
CA ALA A 83 4.60 -1.58 -0.35
C ALA A 83 4.42 -2.75 0.63
N ILE A 84 3.18 -3.15 0.92
CA ILE A 84 2.86 -4.31 1.77
C ILE A 84 3.41 -5.61 1.16
N ALA A 85 3.13 -5.86 -0.12
CA ALA A 85 3.59 -7.06 -0.83
C ALA A 85 5.13 -7.14 -0.89
N ARG A 86 5.81 -5.99 -1.07
CA ARG A 86 7.26 -5.89 -1.01
C ARG A 86 7.79 -6.26 0.37
N ILE A 87 7.17 -5.76 1.45
CA ILE A 87 7.57 -6.13 2.82
C ILE A 87 7.34 -7.63 3.06
N ASN A 88 6.21 -8.19 2.62
CA ASN A 88 5.96 -9.63 2.70
C ASN A 88 7.07 -10.44 1.99
N SER A 89 7.53 -9.98 0.82
CA SER A 89 8.65 -10.61 0.12
C SER A 89 9.96 -10.54 0.91
N ILE A 90 10.25 -9.39 1.56
CA ILE A 90 11.42 -9.22 2.42
C ILE A 90 11.35 -10.18 3.60
N LEU A 91 10.18 -10.27 4.27
CA LEU A 91 9.97 -11.17 5.41
C LEU A 91 10.16 -12.65 5.02
N ARG A 92 9.68 -13.05 3.83
CA ARG A 92 9.91 -14.41 3.31
C ARG A 92 11.38 -14.67 3.01
N LYS A 93 12.07 -13.72 2.37
CA LYS A 93 13.50 -13.83 2.02
C LYS A 93 14.42 -13.79 3.24
N ALA A 94 13.97 -13.22 4.35
CA ALA A 94 14.75 -13.17 5.59
C ALA A 94 15.03 -14.55 6.19
N GLY A 95 14.23 -15.57 5.84
CA GLY A 95 14.48 -16.96 6.21
C GLY A 95 14.60 -17.14 7.72
N GLU A 96 15.80 -17.47 8.18
CA GLU A 96 16.10 -17.76 9.60
C GLU A 96 16.26 -16.50 10.46
N ILE A 97 16.42 -15.29 9.85
CA ILE A 97 16.51 -14.04 10.60
C ILE A 97 15.18 -13.79 11.29
N LYS A 98 15.16 -13.85 12.61
CA LYS A 98 13.97 -13.55 13.40
C LYS A 98 13.91 -12.06 13.75
N PRO A 99 12.71 -11.44 13.71
CA PRO A 99 12.52 -10.09 14.22
C PRO A 99 13.00 -9.98 15.67
N GLY A 100 13.71 -8.89 15.99
CA GLY A 100 14.36 -8.70 17.29
C GLY A 100 14.04 -7.36 17.94
N LYS A 101 14.78 -7.04 19.02
CA LYS A 101 14.67 -5.76 19.70
C LYS A 101 15.00 -4.62 18.73
N ILE A 102 14.15 -3.60 18.70
CA ILE A 102 14.37 -2.41 17.88
C ILE A 102 15.50 -1.56 18.47
N VAL A 103 16.50 -1.29 17.64
CA VAL A 103 17.62 -0.38 17.94
C VAL A 103 17.72 0.58 16.77
N ILE A 104 17.56 1.86 17.03
CA ILE A 104 17.62 2.92 16.02
C ILE A 104 19.08 3.31 15.81
N THR A 105 19.57 3.20 14.58
CA THR A 105 20.98 3.44 14.24
C THR A 105 21.19 4.57 13.23
N ASN A 106 20.13 5.03 12.56
CA ASN A 106 20.20 6.11 11.57
C ASN A 106 18.93 6.99 11.57
N PRO A 107 18.96 8.17 10.89
CA PRO A 107 17.85 9.10 10.85
C PRO A 107 16.57 8.51 10.20
N GLU A 108 16.68 7.68 9.16
CA GLU A 108 15.56 7.09 8.45
C GLU A 108 14.81 6.07 9.31
N GLU A 109 15.55 5.26 10.08
CA GLU A 109 14.96 4.37 11.08
C GLU A 109 14.21 5.16 12.16
N ARG A 110 14.77 6.31 12.59
CA ARG A 110 14.14 7.19 13.57
C ARG A 110 12.88 7.84 13.01
N ASP A 111 12.92 8.39 11.79
CA ASP A 111 11.75 9.01 11.14
C ASP A 111 10.60 8.01 11.00
N LEU A 112 10.90 6.80 10.53
CA LEU A 112 9.93 5.73 10.39
C LEU A 112 9.32 5.32 11.74
N ALA A 113 10.14 5.19 12.79
CA ALA A 113 9.66 4.88 14.14
C ALA A 113 8.73 6.00 14.69
N LEU A 114 9.10 7.27 14.50
CA LEU A 114 8.27 8.41 14.91
C LEU A 114 6.93 8.45 14.16
N LYS A 115 6.92 8.12 12.86
CA LYS A 115 5.67 8.00 12.09
C LYS A 115 4.79 6.87 12.63
N LEU A 116 5.36 5.70 12.93
CA LEU A 116 4.60 4.59 13.51
C LEU A 116 3.94 4.95 14.85
N MET A 117 4.60 5.75 15.67
CA MET A 117 4.05 6.22 16.96
C MET A 117 2.83 7.14 16.81
N GLN A 118 2.60 7.73 15.64
CA GLN A 118 1.45 8.60 15.37
C GLN A 118 0.14 7.85 15.16
N LEU A 119 0.17 6.52 14.96
CA LEU A 119 -1.00 5.72 14.60
C LEU A 119 -2.23 6.02 15.44
N ASN A 120 -2.10 6.01 16.77
CA ASN A 120 -3.22 6.26 17.69
C ASN A 120 -3.85 7.65 17.45
N ASN A 121 -3.02 8.68 17.34
CA ASN A 121 -3.50 10.05 17.12
C ASN A 121 -4.20 10.19 15.76
N ILE A 122 -3.70 9.50 14.73
CA ILE A 122 -4.30 9.50 13.39
C ILE A 122 -5.67 8.84 13.43
N VAL A 123 -5.80 7.67 14.07
CA VAL A 123 -7.08 6.97 14.19
C VAL A 123 -8.10 7.81 14.96
N LEU A 124 -7.70 8.40 16.09
CA LEU A 124 -8.57 9.29 16.89
C LEU A 124 -9.02 10.51 16.09
N ARG A 125 -8.10 11.21 15.42
CA ARG A 125 -8.44 12.36 14.56
C ARG A 125 -9.40 11.97 13.43
N THR A 126 -9.18 10.84 12.80
CA THR A 126 -10.07 10.34 11.74
C THR A 126 -11.47 10.10 12.27
N HIS A 127 -11.57 9.48 13.46
CA HIS A 127 -12.86 9.22 14.10
C HIS A 127 -13.59 10.51 14.48
N GLU A 128 -12.90 11.49 15.07
CA GLU A 128 -13.47 12.77 15.48
C GLU A 128 -13.90 13.60 14.26
N ALA A 129 -13.03 13.70 13.25
CA ALA A 129 -13.31 14.44 12.04
C ALA A 129 -14.29 13.74 11.09
N LYS A 130 -14.47 12.40 11.21
CA LYS A 130 -15.19 11.53 10.27
C LYS A 130 -14.66 11.66 8.84
N GLU A 131 -13.32 11.79 8.72
CA GLU A 131 -12.62 12.11 7.48
C GLU A 131 -11.62 11.01 7.11
N PRO A 132 -11.99 10.03 6.25
CA PRO A 132 -11.13 8.91 5.86
C PRO A 132 -9.83 9.33 5.16
N SER A 133 -9.81 10.51 4.54
CA SER A 133 -8.62 11.02 3.86
C SER A 133 -7.41 11.15 4.78
N ILE A 134 -7.62 11.36 6.08
CA ILE A 134 -6.57 11.41 7.11
C ILE A 134 -5.83 10.06 7.20
N ILE A 135 -6.57 8.93 7.15
CA ILE A 135 -5.96 7.59 7.11
C ILE A 135 -5.22 7.37 5.80
N SER A 136 -5.82 7.79 4.67
CA SER A 136 -5.23 7.66 3.34
C SER A 136 -3.89 8.40 3.24
N ASP A 137 -3.83 9.63 3.77
CA ASP A 137 -2.62 10.45 3.82
C ASP A 137 -1.53 9.81 4.68
N TYR A 138 -1.91 9.34 5.85
CA TYR A 138 -0.97 8.70 6.75
C TYR A 138 -0.44 7.39 6.18
N ALA A 139 -1.28 6.54 5.58
CA ALA A 139 -0.85 5.30 4.93
C ALA A 139 0.16 5.57 3.81
N TYR A 140 -0.10 6.58 2.99
CA TYR A 140 0.82 6.97 1.93
C TYR A 140 2.17 7.47 2.48
N THR A 141 2.15 8.39 3.45
CA THR A 141 3.39 8.94 4.04
C THR A 141 4.19 7.87 4.79
N LEU A 142 3.52 6.91 5.43
CA LEU A 142 4.18 5.77 6.08
C LEU A 142 4.84 4.84 5.05
N ALA A 143 4.16 4.56 3.93
CA ALA A 143 4.73 3.76 2.84
C ALA A 143 5.94 4.44 2.18
N GLN A 144 5.91 5.78 2.02
CA GLN A 144 7.07 6.54 1.54
C GLN A 144 8.24 6.49 2.52
N ALA A 145 7.98 6.66 3.82
CA ALA A 145 9.03 6.57 4.84
C ALA A 145 9.64 5.18 4.89
N PHE A 146 8.84 4.12 4.71
CA PHE A 146 9.36 2.76 4.57
C PHE A 146 10.27 2.61 3.34
N SER A 147 9.89 3.19 2.19
CA SER A 147 10.72 3.14 0.99
C SER A 147 12.08 3.83 1.20
N SER A 148 12.09 5.00 1.85
CA SER A 148 13.32 5.71 2.21
C SER A 148 14.19 4.88 3.16
N PHE A 149 13.59 4.36 4.23
CA PHE A 149 14.25 3.46 5.18
C PHE A 149 14.88 2.24 4.49
N TYR A 150 14.14 1.56 3.62
CA TYR A 150 14.63 0.34 2.96
C TYR A 150 15.81 0.60 2.02
N ASN A 151 15.84 1.77 1.38
CA ASN A 151 16.92 2.16 0.47
C ASN A 151 18.23 2.47 1.22
N THR A 152 18.14 3.01 2.44
CA THR A 152 19.31 3.42 3.25
C THR A 152 19.70 2.40 4.31
N SER A 153 18.79 1.49 4.64
CA SER A 153 18.91 0.52 5.72
C SER A 153 18.65 -0.90 5.23
N PRO A 154 19.58 -1.49 4.44
CA PRO A 154 19.41 -2.83 3.90
C PRO A 154 19.30 -3.85 5.04
N ILE A 155 18.29 -4.73 4.96
CA ILE A 155 18.02 -5.74 5.99
C ILE A 155 18.93 -6.95 5.81
N MET A 156 19.01 -7.48 4.58
CA MET A 156 19.71 -8.72 4.28
C MET A 156 21.25 -8.58 4.32
N SER A 157 21.76 -7.38 4.15
CA SER A 157 23.20 -7.04 4.22
C SER A 157 23.52 -6.07 5.35
N ALA A 158 22.78 -6.15 6.45
CA ALA A 158 23.07 -5.37 7.65
C ALA A 158 24.44 -5.77 8.23
N ALA A 159 25.09 -4.80 8.91
CA ALA A 159 26.44 -5.00 9.43
C ALA A 159 26.49 -6.06 10.55
N THR A 160 25.42 -6.24 11.31
CA THR A 160 25.31 -7.26 12.36
C THR A 160 23.96 -7.98 12.34
N PRO A 161 23.88 -9.21 12.85
CA PRO A 161 22.62 -9.94 12.99
C PRO A 161 21.56 -9.20 13.82
N GLU A 162 21.98 -8.49 14.87
CA GLU A 162 21.08 -7.71 15.72
C GLU A 162 20.48 -6.54 14.95
N GLN A 163 21.25 -5.90 14.08
CA GLN A 163 20.78 -4.82 13.22
C GLN A 163 19.81 -5.35 12.17
N ALA A 164 20.09 -6.51 11.57
CA ALA A 164 19.17 -7.17 10.64
C ALA A 164 17.86 -7.51 11.34
N ALA A 165 17.89 -8.10 12.53
CA ALA A 165 16.72 -8.45 13.33
C ALA A 165 15.89 -7.22 13.74
N SER A 166 16.55 -6.11 14.12
CA SER A 166 15.91 -4.82 14.43
C SER A 166 15.16 -4.27 13.22
N ARG A 167 15.82 -4.17 12.06
CA ARG A 167 15.26 -3.66 10.82
C ARG A 167 14.12 -4.53 10.32
N LEU A 168 14.22 -5.84 10.46
CA LEU A 168 13.16 -6.78 10.11
C LEU A 168 11.93 -6.59 11.00
N GLN A 169 12.13 -6.33 12.30
CA GLN A 169 11.04 -6.02 13.22
C GLN A 169 10.32 -4.73 12.83
N ILE A 170 11.07 -3.68 12.48
CA ILE A 170 10.48 -2.41 11.98
C ILE A 170 9.65 -2.67 10.72
N ALA A 171 10.20 -3.39 9.74
CA ALA A 171 9.50 -3.72 8.50
C ALA A 171 8.20 -4.49 8.78
N LYS A 172 8.23 -5.47 9.70
CA LYS A 172 7.04 -6.23 10.11
C LYS A 172 5.97 -5.31 10.69
N ILE A 173 6.33 -4.39 11.59
CA ILE A 173 5.37 -3.45 12.20
C ILE A 173 4.78 -2.53 11.11
N VAL A 174 5.59 -2.02 10.19
CA VAL A 174 5.10 -1.20 9.06
C VAL A 174 4.07 -1.96 8.24
N ARG A 175 4.35 -3.23 7.88
CA ARG A 175 3.42 -4.09 7.14
C ARG A 175 2.10 -4.23 7.89
N ASP A 176 2.15 -4.53 9.20
CA ASP A 176 0.97 -4.73 10.03
C ASP A 176 0.13 -3.44 10.13
N VAL A 177 0.79 -2.29 10.32
CA VAL A 177 0.11 -0.98 10.34
C VAL A 177 -0.48 -0.62 9.00
N LEU A 178 0.26 -0.75 7.88
CA LEU A 178 -0.28 -0.45 6.54
C LEU A 178 -1.48 -1.35 6.20
N THR A 179 -1.42 -2.64 6.57
CA THR A 179 -2.54 -3.57 6.39
C THR A 179 -3.76 -3.15 7.22
N LEU A 180 -3.56 -2.75 8.48
CA LEU A 180 -4.63 -2.21 9.32
C LEU A 180 -5.27 -0.97 8.69
N LEU A 181 -4.46 -0.02 8.21
CA LEU A 181 -4.96 1.22 7.60
C LEU A 181 -5.76 0.95 6.32
N LEU A 182 -5.31 0.05 5.46
CA LEU A 182 -6.07 -0.36 4.28
C LEU A 182 -7.38 -1.06 4.66
N ASN A 183 -7.37 -1.92 5.67
CA ASN A 183 -8.58 -2.58 6.18
C ASN A 183 -9.60 -1.58 6.73
N LEU A 184 -9.16 -0.53 7.42
CA LEU A 184 -10.04 0.56 7.89
C LEU A 184 -10.70 1.32 6.72
N LEU A 185 -10.05 1.37 5.56
CA LEU A 185 -10.60 1.92 4.31
C LEU A 185 -11.41 0.87 3.51
N GLY A 186 -11.56 -0.36 4.02
CA GLY A 186 -12.22 -1.46 3.31
C GLY A 186 -11.44 -1.94 2.09
N ILE A 187 -10.13 -1.76 2.07
CA ILE A 187 -9.22 -2.15 0.98
C ILE A 187 -8.45 -3.40 1.39
N GLU A 188 -8.50 -4.44 0.56
CA GLU A 188 -7.71 -5.65 0.79
C GLU A 188 -6.25 -5.44 0.37
N ALA A 189 -5.32 -5.97 1.16
CA ALA A 189 -3.89 -5.99 0.83
C ALA A 189 -3.52 -7.37 0.27
N PRO A 190 -3.14 -7.49 -1.01
CA PRO A 190 -2.69 -8.76 -1.56
C PRO A 190 -1.36 -9.20 -0.92
N GLU A 191 -1.20 -10.49 -0.72
CA GLU A 191 0.03 -11.05 -0.13
C GLU A 191 1.24 -10.90 -1.05
N VAL A 192 1.00 -11.03 -2.35
CA VAL A 192 1.99 -10.89 -3.43
C VAL A 192 1.43 -9.95 -4.49
N MET A 193 2.27 -9.10 -5.05
CA MET A 193 1.94 -8.31 -6.24
C MET A 193 2.97 -8.54 -7.32
N LEU A 194 2.47 -8.71 -8.54
CA LEU A 194 3.28 -8.83 -9.74
C LEU A 194 3.37 -7.44 -10.38
N LYS A 195 4.58 -6.91 -10.54
CA LYS A 195 4.85 -5.64 -11.24
C LYS A 195 5.80 -5.92 -12.40
N LYS A 196 5.54 -5.34 -13.58
CA LYS A 196 6.52 -5.35 -14.67
C LYS A 196 7.82 -4.74 -14.16
N ALA A 197 8.95 -5.36 -14.48
CA ALA A 197 10.25 -4.74 -14.31
C ALA A 197 10.34 -3.52 -15.24
N GLU A 198 10.84 -2.41 -14.72
CA GLU A 198 11.18 -1.22 -15.49
C GLU A 198 12.43 -1.46 -16.31
#